data_35256d79f4ed0b7c46af06d77cdc3fed
#
_entry.id   35256d79f4ed0b7c46af06d77cdc3fed
#
_cell.length_a   1.000
_cell.length_b   1.000
_cell.length_c   1.000
_cell.angle_alpha   90.00
_cell.angle_beta   90.00
_cell.angle_gamma   90.00
#
_symmetry.space_group_name_H-M   'P 1'
#
loop_
_entity.id
_entity.type
_entity.pdbx_description
1 polymer ?
#
loop_
_entity_poly.entity_id
_entity_poly.type
_entity_poly.pdbx_seq_one_letter_code
_entity_poly.pdbx_strand_id
1 'polypeptide(L)'
;MKKSMRENGITLIALVITIIVLLILASVSIAMLTGNNGILTQAKNAKQATAEAAQRENEDLLELEMTANNSKVNIPNLKEGMIPVKWDASNKTWEVADKNNTGNDWYDYSTSSKKWANVVTVKENCSDGKTRTDYLSAGVGTPIPEDDITTMFVWIPRYSYYVKSGYHTNANGTGEFEIKFLVGTSDKIIDALEGQDTAIRSSETNKEKYVVHPAFTADTNLGGTGEEITGFWVGKFESSNVESPRNNEGITRK
;
A
#
# COMPACT_ATOMS: atom_id res chain seq x y z
N MET A 1 -68.46 -22.84 -67.01
CA MET A 1 -68.06 -23.62 -65.82
C MET A 1 -67.25 -22.74 -64.84
N LYS A 2 -67.85 -22.21 -63.75
CA LYS A 2 -67.16 -21.43 -62.73
C LYS A 2 -66.58 -22.40 -61.66
N LYS A 3 -65.26 -22.48 -61.57
CA LYS A 3 -64.56 -23.29 -60.61
C LYS A 3 -64.59 -22.51 -59.28
N SER A 4 -65.37 -23.00 -58.31
CA SER A 4 -65.42 -22.49 -56.95
C SER A 4 -64.08 -22.78 -56.24
N MET A 5 -63.33 -21.79 -55.93
CA MET A 5 -62.22 -21.93 -54.97
C MET A 5 -62.81 -22.08 -53.56
N ARG A 6 -62.66 -23.25 -52.98
CA ARG A 6 -62.89 -23.41 -51.56
C ARG A 6 -61.78 -22.74 -50.81
N GLU A 7 -62.07 -21.63 -50.21
CA GLU A 7 -61.19 -21.04 -49.17
C GLU A 7 -61.24 -21.91 -47.89
N ASN A 8 -60.20 -22.64 -47.65
CA ASN A 8 -60.04 -23.35 -46.38
C ASN A 8 -59.66 -22.33 -45.27
N GLY A 9 -60.68 -21.73 -44.71
CA GLY A 9 -60.46 -20.89 -43.50
C GLY A 9 -59.92 -21.72 -42.35
N ILE A 10 -58.90 -21.23 -41.68
CA ILE A 10 -58.38 -21.80 -40.42
C ILE A 10 -59.54 -21.81 -39.43
N THR A 11 -59.88 -22.99 -38.87
CA THR A 11 -60.94 -23.08 -37.88
C THR A 11 -60.53 -22.33 -36.62
N LEU A 12 -61.48 -21.70 -35.95
CA LEU A 12 -61.24 -20.93 -34.71
C LEU A 12 -60.47 -21.75 -33.68
N ILE A 13 -60.76 -23.06 -33.60
CA ILE A 13 -60.04 -24.00 -32.74
C ILE A 13 -58.58 -24.16 -33.12
N ALA A 14 -58.26 -24.26 -34.42
CA ALA A 14 -56.86 -24.36 -34.86
C ALA A 14 -56.08 -23.07 -34.57
N LEU A 15 -56.71 -21.92 -34.72
CA LEU A 15 -56.10 -20.62 -34.35
C LEU A 15 -55.81 -20.53 -32.87
N VAL A 16 -56.76 -20.96 -32.00
CA VAL A 16 -56.54 -20.94 -30.52
C VAL A 16 -55.41 -21.88 -30.13
N ILE A 17 -55.39 -23.10 -30.69
CA ILE A 17 -54.33 -24.05 -30.42
C ILE A 17 -52.95 -23.53 -30.83
N THR A 18 -52.81 -22.90 -31.99
CA THR A 18 -51.55 -22.30 -32.44
C THR A 18 -51.10 -21.19 -31.54
N ILE A 19 -51.98 -20.33 -31.07
CA ILE A 19 -51.64 -19.26 -30.13
C ILE A 19 -51.16 -19.83 -28.78
N ILE A 20 -51.84 -20.83 -28.26
CA ILE A 20 -51.41 -21.50 -26.99
C ILE A 20 -50.03 -22.14 -27.14
N VAL A 21 -49.80 -22.88 -28.25
CA VAL A 21 -48.49 -23.50 -28.49
C VAL A 21 -47.39 -22.44 -28.66
N LEU A 22 -47.65 -21.35 -29.35
CA LEU A 22 -46.68 -20.24 -29.49
C LEU A 22 -46.39 -19.56 -28.15
N LEU A 23 -47.37 -19.36 -27.27
CA LEU A 23 -47.19 -18.79 -25.96
C LEU A 23 -46.36 -19.72 -25.04
N ILE A 24 -46.59 -21.04 -25.11
CA ILE A 24 -45.79 -22.02 -24.33
C ILE A 24 -44.35 -22.02 -24.82
N LEU A 25 -44.11 -22.07 -26.13
CA LEU A 25 -42.77 -22.04 -26.72
C LEU A 25 -42.03 -20.73 -26.40
N ALA A 26 -42.72 -19.58 -26.45
CA ALA A 26 -42.15 -18.29 -26.07
C ALA A 26 -41.79 -18.24 -24.61
N SER A 27 -42.65 -18.74 -23.71
CA SER A 27 -42.39 -18.73 -22.27
C SER A 27 -41.21 -19.63 -21.90
N VAL A 28 -41.08 -20.83 -22.51
CA VAL A 28 -39.94 -21.74 -22.29
C VAL A 28 -38.63 -21.11 -22.79
N SER A 29 -38.68 -20.47 -23.95
CA SER A 29 -37.49 -19.80 -24.54
C SER A 29 -37.01 -18.64 -23.65
N ILE A 30 -37.94 -17.83 -23.14
CA ILE A 30 -37.62 -16.74 -22.22
C ILE A 30 -37.05 -17.28 -20.90
N ALA A 31 -37.66 -18.32 -20.34
CA ALA A 31 -37.17 -18.94 -19.10
C ALA A 31 -35.77 -19.53 -19.26
N MET A 32 -35.43 -20.13 -20.39
CA MET A 32 -34.09 -20.63 -20.71
C MET A 32 -33.04 -19.50 -20.82
N LEU A 33 -33.44 -18.30 -21.26
CA LEU A 33 -32.54 -17.16 -21.40
C LEU A 33 -32.35 -16.37 -20.11
N THR A 34 -33.43 -16.17 -19.35
CA THR A 34 -33.46 -15.21 -18.22
C THR A 34 -33.72 -15.82 -16.84
N GLY A 35 -34.05 -17.14 -16.76
CA GLY A 35 -34.24 -17.85 -15.51
C GLY A 35 -32.98 -17.94 -14.66
N ASN A 36 -33.12 -18.34 -13.38
CA ASN A 36 -31.98 -18.50 -12.46
C ASN A 36 -30.87 -19.40 -13.00
N ASN A 37 -31.21 -20.36 -13.86
CA ASN A 37 -30.29 -21.22 -14.60
C ASN A 37 -30.15 -20.83 -16.07
N GLY A 38 -30.63 -19.65 -16.47
CA GLY A 38 -30.57 -19.16 -17.84
C GLY A 38 -29.16 -18.82 -18.31
N ILE A 39 -28.94 -18.92 -19.62
CA ILE A 39 -27.64 -18.66 -20.23
C ILE A 39 -27.10 -17.26 -19.86
N LEU A 40 -27.97 -16.27 -19.78
CA LEU A 40 -27.59 -14.90 -19.43
C LEU A 40 -27.11 -14.78 -17.96
N THR A 41 -27.79 -15.49 -17.06
CA THR A 41 -27.40 -15.57 -15.63
C THR A 41 -26.07 -16.30 -15.47
N GLN A 42 -25.90 -17.42 -16.17
CA GLN A 42 -24.63 -18.18 -16.15
C GLN A 42 -23.48 -17.36 -16.73
N ALA A 43 -23.71 -16.62 -17.83
CA ALA A 43 -22.70 -15.76 -18.43
C ALA A 43 -22.29 -14.61 -17.47
N LYS A 44 -23.25 -14.03 -16.75
CA LYS A 44 -22.99 -12.99 -15.74
C LYS A 44 -22.18 -13.55 -14.56
N ASN A 45 -22.56 -14.72 -14.06
CA ASN A 45 -21.86 -15.39 -12.97
C ASN A 45 -20.43 -15.81 -13.38
N ALA A 46 -20.26 -16.31 -14.62
CA ALA A 46 -18.95 -16.64 -15.17
C ALA A 46 -18.04 -15.40 -15.30
N LYS A 47 -18.61 -14.29 -15.78
CA LYS A 47 -17.88 -13.01 -15.87
C LYS A 47 -17.44 -12.52 -14.48
N GLN A 48 -18.32 -12.60 -13.49
CA GLN A 48 -18.01 -12.23 -12.12
C GLN A 48 -16.93 -13.13 -11.51
N ALA A 49 -17.08 -14.47 -11.67
CA ALA A 49 -16.08 -15.42 -11.19
C ALA A 49 -14.72 -15.24 -11.87
N THR A 50 -14.68 -14.89 -13.16
CA THR A 50 -13.44 -14.58 -13.87
C THR A 50 -12.80 -13.28 -13.34
N ALA A 51 -13.60 -12.25 -13.05
CA ALA A 51 -13.09 -11.01 -12.47
C ALA A 51 -12.53 -11.23 -11.05
N GLU A 52 -13.23 -12.01 -10.23
CA GLU A 52 -12.78 -12.37 -8.89
C GLU A 52 -11.52 -13.27 -8.92
N ALA A 53 -11.41 -14.17 -9.90
CA ALA A 53 -10.22 -15.00 -10.09
C ALA A 53 -9.01 -14.16 -10.54
N ALA A 54 -9.20 -13.23 -11.47
CA ALA A 54 -8.16 -12.31 -11.93
C ALA A 54 -7.69 -11.37 -10.80
N GLN A 55 -8.60 -10.96 -9.93
CA GLN A 55 -8.25 -10.15 -8.76
C GLN A 55 -7.41 -10.94 -7.77
N ARG A 56 -7.78 -12.20 -7.46
CA ARG A 56 -6.99 -13.10 -6.60
C ARG A 56 -5.63 -13.41 -7.21
N GLU A 57 -5.55 -13.67 -8.51
CA GLU A 57 -4.28 -13.91 -9.19
C GLU A 57 -3.34 -12.70 -9.09
N ASN A 58 -3.85 -11.48 -9.22
CA ASN A 58 -3.08 -10.26 -9.01
C ASN A 58 -2.65 -10.10 -7.54
N GLU A 59 -3.49 -10.47 -6.58
CA GLU A 59 -3.16 -10.46 -5.16
C GLU A 59 -2.07 -11.49 -4.85
N ASP A 60 -2.19 -12.71 -5.39
CA ASP A 60 -1.20 -13.79 -5.22
C ASP A 60 0.14 -13.46 -5.88
N LEU A 61 0.13 -12.83 -7.07
CA LEU A 61 1.35 -12.35 -7.74
C LEU A 61 2.03 -11.25 -6.91
N LEU A 62 1.26 -10.33 -6.35
CA LEU A 62 1.77 -9.29 -5.46
C LEU A 62 2.38 -9.91 -4.20
N GLU A 63 1.73 -10.94 -3.63
CA GLU A 63 2.24 -11.68 -2.47
C GLU A 63 3.52 -12.47 -2.78
N LEU A 64 3.60 -13.08 -3.98
CA LEU A 64 4.79 -13.79 -4.44
C LEU A 64 5.95 -12.81 -4.68
N GLU A 65 5.70 -11.66 -5.31
CA GLU A 65 6.69 -10.58 -5.44
C GLU A 65 7.14 -10.06 -4.09
N MET A 66 6.24 -9.98 -3.11
CA MET A 66 6.55 -9.54 -1.75
C MET A 66 7.37 -10.57 -0.98
N THR A 67 7.07 -11.85 -1.13
CA THR A 67 7.80 -12.95 -0.49
C THR A 67 9.21 -13.10 -1.10
N ALA A 68 9.32 -12.90 -2.41
CA ALA A 68 10.60 -12.90 -3.12
C ALA A 68 11.45 -11.64 -2.87
N ASN A 69 10.83 -10.54 -2.43
CA ASN A 69 11.45 -9.24 -2.23
C ASN A 69 11.08 -8.62 -0.87
N ASN A 70 11.19 -9.37 0.22
CA ASN A 70 10.86 -8.90 1.57
C ASN A 70 11.55 -7.58 1.97
N SER A 71 12.61 -7.20 1.24
CA SER A 71 13.32 -5.93 1.37
C SER A 71 12.79 -4.81 0.47
N LYS A 72 11.85 -5.08 -0.46
CA LYS A 72 11.35 -4.07 -1.42
C LYS A 72 9.95 -3.53 -1.14
N VAL A 73 9.27 -4.03 -0.13
CA VAL A 73 7.84 -3.78 0.08
C VAL A 73 7.52 -2.32 0.45
N ASN A 74 8.45 -1.61 1.07
CA ASN A 74 8.31 -0.20 1.43
C ASN A 74 9.57 0.58 1.06
N ILE A 75 9.91 0.56 -0.23
CA ILE A 75 11.09 1.24 -0.75
C ILE A 75 10.99 2.72 -0.44
N PRO A 76 11.97 3.29 0.29
CA PRO A 76 12.04 4.71 0.53
C PRO A 76 12.13 5.51 -0.77
N ASN A 77 11.26 6.49 -0.94
CA ASN A 77 11.23 7.33 -2.13
C ASN A 77 12.33 8.40 -2.04
N LEU A 78 13.48 8.15 -2.66
CA LEU A 78 14.59 9.10 -2.71
C LEU A 78 14.20 10.35 -3.52
N LYS A 79 14.41 11.52 -2.91
CA LYS A 79 14.29 12.83 -3.59
C LYS A 79 15.66 13.29 -4.06
N GLU A 80 15.66 14.26 -4.97
CA GLU A 80 16.89 14.87 -5.45
C GLU A 80 17.76 15.41 -4.29
N GLY A 81 19.04 15.15 -4.34
CA GLY A 81 19.99 15.55 -3.31
C GLY A 81 20.05 14.67 -2.06
N MET A 82 19.18 13.66 -1.95
CA MET A 82 19.23 12.68 -0.86
C MET A 82 20.25 11.58 -1.11
N ILE A 83 21.10 11.33 -0.14
CA ILE A 83 22.12 10.29 -0.16
C ILE A 83 21.74 9.23 0.86
N PRO A 84 21.50 7.98 0.45
CA PRO A 84 21.25 6.86 1.38
C PRO A 84 22.46 6.65 2.27
N VAL A 85 22.25 6.51 3.58
CA VAL A 85 23.34 6.30 4.52
C VAL A 85 23.04 5.23 5.55
N LYS A 86 24.09 4.59 6.01
CA LYS A 86 24.08 3.66 7.16
C LYS A 86 25.16 4.07 8.16
N TRP A 87 24.94 3.70 9.42
CA TRP A 87 25.90 3.97 10.47
C TRP A 87 26.95 2.84 10.56
N ASP A 88 28.21 3.20 10.42
CA ASP A 88 29.33 2.32 10.74
C ASP A 88 29.71 2.49 12.21
N ALA A 89 29.37 1.51 13.03
CA ALA A 89 29.64 1.54 14.46
C ALA A 89 31.13 1.38 14.79
N SER A 90 31.91 0.76 13.90
CA SER A 90 33.35 0.54 14.09
C SER A 90 34.14 1.84 13.94
N ASN A 91 33.84 2.58 12.88
CA ASN A 91 34.49 3.85 12.58
C ASN A 91 33.75 5.06 13.13
N LYS A 92 32.55 4.85 13.72
CA LYS A 92 31.67 5.91 14.27
C LYS A 92 31.42 7.01 13.24
N THR A 93 31.05 6.61 12.04
CA THR A 93 30.78 7.53 10.93
C THR A 93 29.57 7.09 10.15
N TRP A 94 28.92 8.04 9.47
CA TRP A 94 27.93 7.75 8.44
C TRP A 94 28.66 7.41 7.15
N GLU A 95 28.20 6.39 6.46
CA GLU A 95 28.72 6.00 5.15
C GLU A 95 27.59 5.80 4.14
N VAL A 96 27.90 5.98 2.87
CA VAL A 96 26.98 5.75 1.76
C VAL A 96 26.49 4.32 1.80
N ALA A 97 25.15 4.14 1.83
CA ALA A 97 24.51 2.85 1.77
C ALA A 97 24.09 2.48 0.35
N ASP A 98 23.84 1.20 0.12
CA ASP A 98 23.33 0.73 -1.17
C ASP A 98 21.86 1.15 -1.37
N LYS A 99 21.62 2.10 -2.27
CA LYS A 99 20.27 2.57 -2.62
C LYS A 99 19.34 1.46 -3.13
N ASN A 100 19.88 0.37 -3.68
CA ASN A 100 19.11 -0.78 -4.11
C ASN A 100 18.83 -1.75 -2.96
N ASN A 101 19.38 -1.47 -1.80
CA ASN A 101 19.25 -2.27 -0.58
C ASN A 101 19.63 -3.74 -0.74
N THR A 102 20.65 -4.04 -1.54
CA THR A 102 21.13 -5.40 -1.76
C THR A 102 21.59 -5.99 -0.42
N GLY A 103 21.07 -7.16 -0.06
CA GLY A 103 21.39 -7.81 1.20
C GLY A 103 21.00 -7.02 2.45
N ASN A 104 19.97 -6.18 2.38
CA ASN A 104 19.50 -5.33 3.47
C ASN A 104 20.59 -4.35 3.98
N ASP A 105 21.41 -3.85 3.07
CA ASP A 105 22.54 -2.96 3.42
C ASP A 105 22.04 -1.62 3.99
N TRP A 106 20.98 -1.07 3.43
CA TRP A 106 20.46 0.25 3.79
C TRP A 106 19.40 0.17 4.90
N TYR A 107 18.38 -0.70 4.74
CA TYR A 107 17.30 -0.88 5.70
C TYR A 107 16.83 -2.33 5.77
N ASP A 108 16.26 -2.67 6.93
CA ASP A 108 15.57 -3.93 7.18
C ASP A 108 14.50 -3.69 8.25
N TYR A 109 13.24 -3.63 7.82
CA TYR A 109 12.10 -3.37 8.71
C TYR A 109 11.58 -4.61 9.44
N SER A 110 12.28 -5.73 9.34
CA SER A 110 11.94 -6.92 10.12
C SER A 110 11.97 -6.61 11.62
N THR A 111 11.16 -7.33 12.38
CA THR A 111 11.08 -7.17 13.85
C THR A 111 12.39 -7.49 14.55
N SER A 112 13.23 -8.32 13.95
CA SER A 112 14.55 -8.71 14.47
C SER A 112 15.62 -7.65 14.23
N SER A 113 15.64 -7.05 13.04
CA SER A 113 16.69 -6.11 12.64
C SER A 113 16.40 -4.68 13.08
N LYS A 114 15.18 -4.18 12.88
CA LYS A 114 14.77 -2.80 13.17
C LYS A 114 15.70 -1.74 12.56
N LYS A 115 16.26 -2.03 11.38
CA LYS A 115 17.18 -1.15 10.68
C LYS A 115 16.40 -0.17 9.80
N TRP A 116 16.38 1.09 10.21
CA TRP A 116 15.62 2.15 9.54
C TRP A 116 16.43 2.77 8.40
N ALA A 117 15.78 3.03 7.27
CA ALA A 117 16.39 3.79 6.18
C ALA A 117 16.64 5.22 6.60
N ASN A 118 17.89 5.64 6.50
CA ASN A 118 18.32 7.01 6.73
C ASN A 118 18.86 7.61 5.44
N VAL A 119 18.65 8.91 5.28
CA VAL A 119 19.29 9.70 4.21
C VAL A 119 19.86 10.96 4.80
N VAL A 120 20.87 11.49 4.13
CA VAL A 120 21.44 12.81 4.42
C VAL A 120 21.37 13.68 3.18
N THR A 121 21.38 14.99 3.39
CA THR A 121 21.82 15.96 2.39
C THR A 121 23.11 16.59 2.89
N VAL A 122 23.99 16.98 1.98
CA VAL A 122 25.29 17.56 2.31
C VAL A 122 25.42 18.97 1.74
N LYS A 123 26.40 19.71 2.24
CA LYS A 123 26.77 21.01 1.71
C LYS A 123 27.11 20.94 0.22
N GLU A 124 27.02 22.05 -0.49
CA GLU A 124 27.45 22.12 -1.88
C GLU A 124 28.97 21.89 -2.01
N ASN A 125 29.73 22.55 -1.13
CA ASN A 125 31.17 22.38 -1.01
C ASN A 125 31.46 21.72 0.33
N CYS A 126 31.95 20.51 0.28
CA CYS A 126 32.22 19.66 1.43
C CYS A 126 33.71 19.73 1.82
N SER A 127 34.01 19.11 2.96
CA SER A 127 35.37 18.89 3.43
C SER A 127 36.18 18.09 2.39
N ASP A 128 37.49 18.16 2.47
CA ASP A 128 38.41 17.43 1.58
C ASP A 128 38.28 17.78 0.08
N GLY A 129 37.70 18.95 -0.25
CA GLY A 129 37.53 19.39 -1.62
C GLY A 129 36.46 18.64 -2.42
N LYS A 130 35.64 17.83 -1.75
CA LYS A 130 34.49 17.16 -2.37
C LYS A 130 33.31 18.10 -2.51
N THR A 131 32.41 17.74 -3.42
CA THR A 131 31.13 18.43 -3.65
C THR A 131 29.96 17.49 -3.33
N ARG A 132 28.75 18.06 -3.25
CA ARG A 132 27.52 17.27 -3.16
C ARG A 132 27.41 16.22 -4.26
N THR A 133 27.78 16.59 -5.48
CA THR A 133 27.74 15.68 -6.65
C THR A 133 28.67 14.48 -6.47
N ASP A 134 29.84 14.70 -5.86
CA ASP A 134 30.77 13.59 -5.57
C ASP A 134 30.16 12.58 -4.61
N TYR A 135 29.45 13.03 -3.57
CA TYR A 135 28.76 12.14 -2.65
C TYR A 135 27.51 11.46 -3.25
N LEU A 136 26.76 12.14 -4.12
CA LEU A 136 25.63 11.56 -4.85
C LEU A 136 26.05 10.41 -5.79
N SER A 137 27.29 10.44 -6.27
CA SER A 137 27.88 9.41 -7.14
C SER A 137 28.84 8.47 -6.43
N ALA A 138 29.04 8.66 -5.11
CA ALA A 138 30.01 7.88 -4.35
C ALA A 138 29.58 6.42 -4.21
N GLY A 139 30.58 5.54 -4.14
CA GLY A 139 30.38 4.11 -3.90
C GLY A 139 29.90 3.81 -2.47
N VAL A 140 29.23 2.68 -2.31
CA VAL A 140 28.82 2.14 -1.01
C VAL A 140 30.04 2.04 -0.07
N GLY A 141 29.85 2.42 1.20
CA GLY A 141 30.91 2.44 2.21
C GLY A 141 31.75 3.72 2.19
N THR A 142 31.48 4.70 1.31
CA THR A 142 32.16 6.00 1.35
C THR A 142 31.75 6.78 2.60
N PRO A 143 32.68 7.14 3.50
CA PRO A 143 32.36 7.89 4.70
C PRO A 143 31.94 9.33 4.37
N ILE A 144 30.99 9.85 5.13
CA ILE A 144 30.49 11.22 5.03
C ILE A 144 30.75 11.91 6.37
N PRO A 145 31.64 12.92 6.43
CA PRO A 145 31.91 13.68 7.63
C PRO A 145 30.63 14.34 8.16
N GLU A 146 30.40 14.31 9.47
CA GLU A 146 29.22 14.93 10.09
C GLU A 146 29.12 16.43 9.79
N ASP A 147 30.27 17.10 9.73
CA ASP A 147 30.33 18.53 9.41
C ASP A 147 29.84 18.87 8.01
N ASP A 148 29.84 17.91 7.09
CA ASP A 148 29.34 18.10 5.73
C ASP A 148 27.83 17.86 5.63
N ILE A 149 27.23 17.18 6.62
CA ILE A 149 25.81 16.87 6.64
C ILE A 149 25.01 18.13 7.01
N THR A 150 24.06 18.50 6.15
CA THR A 150 23.15 19.64 6.39
C THR A 150 21.84 19.20 7.03
N THR A 151 21.27 18.10 6.56
CA THR A 151 20.03 17.53 7.10
C THR A 151 20.10 16.03 7.10
N MET A 152 19.33 15.41 8.01
CA MET A 152 19.19 13.97 8.08
C MET A 152 17.72 13.61 8.24
N PHE A 153 17.27 12.61 7.49
CA PHE A 153 15.91 12.11 7.53
C PHE A 153 15.88 10.60 7.74
N VAL A 154 14.79 10.14 8.35
CA VAL A 154 14.46 8.73 8.49
C VAL A 154 13.16 8.44 7.74
N TRP A 155 13.10 7.34 7.03
CA TRP A 155 11.88 6.90 6.35
C TRP A 155 10.93 6.22 7.32
N ILE A 156 9.69 6.68 7.35
CA ILE A 156 8.61 6.05 8.07
C ILE A 156 7.74 5.31 7.05
N PRO A 157 7.83 3.98 6.99
CA PRO A 157 6.99 3.17 6.08
C PRO A 157 5.52 3.25 6.48
N ARG A 158 4.62 3.03 5.50
CA ARG A 158 3.18 2.89 5.75
C ARG A 158 2.93 1.84 6.83
N TYR A 159 2.12 2.18 7.82
CA TYR A 159 1.79 1.29 8.91
C TYR A 159 0.32 1.40 9.34
N SER A 160 -0.15 0.34 10.00
CA SER A 160 -1.35 0.32 10.81
C SER A 160 -0.97 0.24 12.29
N TYR A 161 -1.87 0.63 13.15
CA TYR A 161 -1.65 0.57 14.59
C TYR A 161 -2.86 -0.02 15.29
N TYR A 162 -2.60 -0.64 16.43
CA TYR A 162 -3.57 -1.19 17.35
C TYR A 162 -3.29 -0.67 18.75
N VAL A 163 -4.33 -0.15 19.43
CA VAL A 163 -4.20 0.35 20.80
C VAL A 163 -4.56 -0.77 21.77
N LYS A 164 -3.56 -1.37 22.40
CA LYS A 164 -3.74 -2.48 23.35
C LYS A 164 -4.30 -2.02 24.69
N SER A 165 -3.82 -0.87 25.19
CA SER A 165 -4.23 -0.32 26.47
C SER A 165 -4.18 1.20 26.49
N GLY A 166 -4.84 1.82 27.46
CA GLY A 166 -4.85 3.28 27.58
C GLY A 166 -5.79 4.01 26.62
N TYR A 167 -6.60 3.29 25.87
CA TYR A 167 -7.56 3.88 24.93
C TYR A 167 -8.67 4.64 25.67
N HIS A 168 -8.78 5.94 25.38
CA HIS A 168 -9.76 6.85 26.02
C HIS A 168 -9.83 6.76 27.56
N THR A 169 -8.74 6.40 28.22
CA THR A 169 -8.68 6.39 29.67
C THR A 169 -7.97 7.64 30.17
N ASN A 170 -8.49 8.27 31.24
CA ASN A 170 -7.83 9.38 31.93
C ASN A 170 -6.75 8.87 32.92
N ALA A 171 -6.31 7.61 32.76
CA ALA A 171 -5.27 7.06 33.61
C ALA A 171 -3.94 7.75 33.32
N ASN A 172 -3.21 8.17 34.34
CA ASN A 172 -1.87 8.77 34.26
C ASN A 172 -0.79 7.76 33.81
N GLY A 173 -1.17 6.77 33.01
CA GLY A 173 -0.31 5.71 32.50
C GLY A 173 -0.07 5.85 31.01
N THR A 174 1.08 5.34 30.55
CA THR A 174 1.37 5.21 29.13
C THR A 174 0.49 4.14 28.52
N GLY A 175 -0.21 4.47 27.40
CA GLY A 175 -0.91 3.49 26.59
C GLY A 175 0.09 2.58 25.85
N GLU A 176 -0.34 1.35 25.56
CA GLU A 176 0.44 0.40 24.77
C GLU A 176 -0.10 0.34 23.34
N PHE A 177 0.79 0.52 22.38
CA PHE A 177 0.49 0.43 20.95
C PHE A 177 1.23 -0.74 20.33
N GLU A 178 0.59 -1.38 19.36
CA GLU A 178 1.26 -2.29 18.45
C GLU A 178 1.19 -1.74 17.05
N ILE A 179 2.31 -1.80 16.33
CA ILE A 179 2.45 -1.30 14.95
C ILE A 179 2.74 -2.48 14.04
N LYS A 180 2.04 -2.53 12.91
CA LYS A 180 2.30 -3.46 11.81
C LYS A 180 2.49 -2.68 10.52
N PHE A 181 3.56 -2.97 9.80
CA PHE A 181 3.80 -2.36 8.50
C PHE A 181 2.82 -2.93 7.46
N LEU A 182 2.51 -2.10 6.47
CA LEU A 182 1.59 -2.43 5.40
C LEU A 182 2.33 -2.58 4.08
N VAL A 183 1.71 -3.28 3.16
CA VAL A 183 2.26 -3.59 1.85
C VAL A 183 2.00 -2.44 0.89
N GLY A 184 3.06 -1.77 0.47
CA GLY A 184 2.97 -0.68 -0.52
C GLY A 184 1.93 0.36 -0.12
N THR A 185 0.95 0.61 -0.97
CA THR A 185 -0.20 1.52 -0.71
C THR A 185 -1.47 0.77 -0.30
N SER A 186 -1.40 -0.55 -0.12
CA SER A 186 -2.55 -1.36 0.30
C SER A 186 -2.77 -1.31 1.82
N ASP A 187 -3.86 -1.89 2.27
CA ASP A 187 -4.17 -2.06 3.69
C ASP A 187 -3.76 -3.46 4.21
N LYS A 188 -3.05 -4.25 3.39
CA LYS A 188 -2.57 -5.58 3.73
C LYS A 188 -1.41 -5.49 4.73
N ILE A 189 -1.48 -6.24 5.81
CA ILE A 189 -0.49 -6.26 6.89
C ILE A 189 0.65 -7.22 6.52
N ILE A 190 1.90 -6.77 6.65
CA ILE A 190 3.09 -7.61 6.50
C ILE A 190 3.22 -8.49 7.74
N ASP A 191 3.53 -9.78 7.54
CA ASP A 191 3.67 -10.77 8.62
C ASP A 191 2.41 -10.87 9.50
N ALA A 192 1.24 -10.82 8.88
CA ALA A 192 -0.03 -10.94 9.57
C ALA A 192 -0.24 -12.36 10.11
N LEU A 193 -0.96 -12.45 11.23
CA LEU A 193 -1.51 -13.73 11.68
C LEU A 193 -2.76 -14.05 10.84
N GLU A 194 -3.05 -15.35 10.70
CA GLU A 194 -4.24 -15.81 9.99
C GLU A 194 -5.50 -15.12 10.51
N GLY A 195 -6.29 -14.54 9.60
CA GLY A 195 -7.50 -13.79 9.93
C GLY A 195 -7.29 -12.32 10.35
N GLN A 196 -6.03 -11.82 10.37
CA GLN A 196 -5.69 -10.43 10.68
C GLN A 196 -4.84 -9.77 9.59
N ASP A 197 -5.02 -10.19 8.36
CA ASP A 197 -4.19 -9.84 7.21
C ASP A 197 -4.46 -8.45 6.64
N THR A 198 -5.57 -7.82 7.00
CA THR A 198 -5.98 -6.52 6.46
C THR A 198 -6.32 -5.53 7.56
N ALA A 199 -5.73 -4.36 7.52
CA ALA A 199 -6.07 -3.25 8.39
C ALA A 199 -7.36 -2.57 7.92
N ILE A 200 -8.07 -1.95 8.86
CA ILE A 200 -9.29 -1.19 8.54
C ILE A 200 -8.98 0.30 8.40
N ARG A 201 -9.85 1.01 7.69
CA ARG A 201 -9.88 2.48 7.65
C ARG A 201 -11.03 2.98 8.51
N SER A 202 -10.73 3.81 9.50
CA SER A 202 -11.74 4.33 10.42
C SER A 202 -11.30 5.67 10.98
N SER A 203 -12.28 6.54 11.27
CA SER A 203 -12.06 7.77 12.05
C SER A 203 -11.92 7.50 13.55
N GLU A 204 -12.33 6.31 13.99
CA GLU A 204 -12.23 5.88 15.38
C GLU A 204 -11.30 4.68 15.50
N THR A 205 -10.40 4.72 16.48
CA THR A 205 -9.53 3.60 16.78
C THR A 205 -10.37 2.44 17.32
N ASN A 206 -10.35 1.32 16.62
CA ASN A 206 -11.03 0.11 17.05
C ASN A 206 -10.09 -0.71 17.94
N LYS A 207 -10.55 -1.08 19.14
CA LYS A 207 -9.78 -1.87 20.11
C LYS A 207 -9.45 -3.30 19.67
N GLU A 208 -10.08 -3.77 18.60
CA GLU A 208 -9.98 -5.16 18.18
C GLU A 208 -9.31 -5.33 16.81
N LYS A 209 -8.95 -4.22 16.14
CA LYS A 209 -8.41 -4.25 14.78
C LYS A 209 -7.28 -3.26 14.60
N TYR A 210 -6.37 -3.60 13.71
CA TYR A 210 -5.37 -2.66 13.23
C TYR A 210 -6.03 -1.62 12.34
N VAL A 211 -5.73 -0.35 12.59
CA VAL A 211 -6.25 0.80 11.83
C VAL A 211 -5.11 1.40 11.03
N VAL A 212 -5.31 1.61 9.73
CA VAL A 212 -4.34 2.31 8.89
C VAL A 212 -4.13 3.72 9.42
N HIS A 213 -2.88 4.11 9.63
CA HIS A 213 -2.61 5.47 10.10
C HIS A 213 -3.00 6.49 9.01
N PRO A 214 -3.87 7.47 9.32
CA PRO A 214 -4.46 8.36 8.32
C PRO A 214 -3.47 9.10 7.44
N ALA A 215 -2.30 9.49 7.97
CA ALA A 215 -1.26 10.20 7.23
C ALA A 215 -0.77 9.50 5.94
N PHE A 216 -1.07 8.21 5.76
CA PHE A 216 -0.70 7.46 4.56
C PHE A 216 -1.83 7.31 3.55
N THR A 217 -3.00 7.87 3.84
CA THR A 217 -4.22 7.66 3.05
C THR A 217 -4.59 8.88 2.22
N ALA A 218 -5.38 8.66 1.17
CA ALA A 218 -5.97 9.71 0.37
C ALA A 218 -7.15 10.41 1.08
N ASP A 219 -7.67 9.85 2.16
CA ASP A 219 -8.86 10.39 2.84
C ASP A 219 -8.52 11.60 3.72
N THR A 220 -8.71 12.78 3.16
CA THR A 220 -8.47 14.05 3.85
C THR A 220 -9.41 14.31 5.03
N ASN A 221 -10.60 13.65 5.07
CA ASN A 221 -11.52 13.77 6.20
C ASN A 221 -10.99 13.06 7.44
N LEU A 222 -10.16 12.03 7.25
CA LEU A 222 -9.47 11.32 8.32
C LEU A 222 -8.08 11.92 8.64
N GLY A 223 -7.69 13.01 7.99
CA GLY A 223 -6.37 13.61 8.16
C GLY A 223 -5.31 13.04 7.21
N GLY A 224 -5.74 12.42 6.12
CA GLY A 224 -4.87 11.92 5.06
C GLY A 224 -4.28 13.02 4.19
N THR A 225 -3.28 12.65 3.38
CA THR A 225 -2.52 13.57 2.54
C THR A 225 -3.19 13.93 1.21
N GLY A 226 -4.29 13.28 0.87
CA GLY A 226 -4.95 13.36 -0.45
C GLY A 226 -4.47 12.30 -1.44
N GLU A 227 -3.43 11.55 -1.10
CA GLU A 227 -2.87 10.46 -1.90
C GLU A 227 -2.55 9.25 -1.03
N GLU A 228 -2.61 8.07 -1.61
CA GLU A 228 -2.11 6.84 -0.98
C GLU A 228 -0.59 6.81 -1.11
N ILE A 229 0.12 6.82 0.01
CA ILE A 229 1.58 6.82 0.02
C ILE A 229 2.16 5.61 0.75
N THR A 230 3.33 5.16 0.31
CA THR A 230 4.05 4.01 0.89
C THR A 230 4.83 4.38 2.15
N GLY A 231 4.99 5.66 2.42
CA GLY A 231 5.74 6.21 3.55
C GLY A 231 6.11 7.66 3.32
N PHE A 232 6.80 8.26 4.27
CA PHE A 232 7.33 9.63 4.16
C PHE A 232 8.61 9.82 4.96
N TRP A 233 9.38 10.83 4.57
CA TRP A 233 10.59 11.23 5.27
C TRP A 233 10.26 12.14 6.45
N VAL A 234 10.87 11.86 7.60
CA VAL A 234 10.78 12.70 8.81
C VAL A 234 12.18 13.16 9.18
N GLY A 235 12.31 14.43 9.55
CA GLY A 235 13.56 14.95 10.08
C GLY A 235 14.01 14.13 11.29
N LYS A 236 15.24 13.68 11.28
CA LYS A 236 15.79 12.87 12.37
C LYS A 236 16.08 13.70 13.63
N PHE A 237 16.30 14.99 13.45
CA PHE A 237 16.60 15.96 14.50
C PHE A 237 15.68 17.16 14.38
N GLU A 238 15.46 17.84 15.49
CA GLU A 238 14.73 19.11 15.49
C GLU A 238 15.48 20.18 14.70
N SER A 239 14.71 21.03 14.01
CA SER A 239 15.29 22.18 13.32
C SER A 239 15.88 23.16 14.33
N SER A 240 17.11 23.59 14.11
CA SER A 240 17.74 24.66 14.88
C SER A 240 17.88 25.93 14.05
N ASN A 241 17.66 27.10 14.67
CA ASN A 241 17.94 28.38 14.03
C ASN A 241 19.43 28.67 14.12
N VAL A 242 20.07 28.93 12.97
CA VAL A 242 21.49 29.25 12.88
C VAL A 242 21.80 30.62 13.52
N GLU A 243 20.83 31.55 13.54
CA GLU A 243 21.00 32.90 14.09
C GLU A 243 20.83 32.96 15.62
N SER A 244 20.33 31.94 16.23
CA SER A 244 20.26 31.85 17.68
C SER A 244 20.83 30.49 18.10
N PRO A 245 22.16 30.35 18.11
CA PRO A 245 22.77 29.14 18.64
C PRO A 245 22.40 29.05 20.11
N ARG A 246 21.43 28.22 20.45
CA ARG A 246 21.35 27.73 21.84
C ARG A 246 22.71 27.10 22.08
N ASN A 247 23.36 27.53 23.17
CA ASN A 247 24.62 26.93 23.60
C ASN A 247 24.46 25.42 23.57
N ASN A 248 24.94 24.80 22.49
CA ASN A 248 24.83 23.38 22.24
C ASN A 248 25.93 22.61 23.01
N GLU A 249 26.14 22.97 24.24
CA GLU A 249 26.86 22.11 25.15
C GLU A 249 25.96 20.90 25.43
N GLY A 250 26.07 19.89 24.57
CA GLY A 250 25.46 18.60 24.81
C GLY A 250 24.55 17.99 23.74
N ILE A 251 24.34 18.59 22.58
CA ILE A 251 23.70 17.86 21.48
C ILE A 251 24.74 17.05 20.73
N THR A 252 25.08 15.93 21.27
CA THR A 252 25.78 14.87 20.55
C THR A 252 24.76 14.31 19.56
N ARG A 253 24.98 14.56 18.26
CA ARG A 253 24.30 13.85 17.18
C ARG A 253 24.72 12.38 17.30
N LYS A 254 23.90 11.57 17.98
CA LYS A 254 24.13 10.12 18.09
C LYS A 254 23.28 9.40 17.08
#